data_85bcd4941476c6fe253e4ca25f2257a2
#
_entry.id   85bcd4941476c6fe253e4ca25f2257a2
#
_cell.length_a   1.000
_cell.length_b   1.000
_cell.length_c   1.000
_cell.angle_alpha   90.00
_cell.angle_beta   90.00
_cell.angle_gamma   90.00
#
_symmetry.space_group_name_H-M   'P 1'
#
loop_
_entity.id
_entity.type
_entity.pdbx_description
1 polymer ?
#
loop_
_entity_poly.entity_id
_entity_poly.type
_entity_poly.pdbx_seq_one_letter_code
_entity_poly.pdbx_strand_id
1 'polypeptide(L)'
;MSLRLISFKLCPFVQRSVILLEEKGADYDIEYVDLRNKPQWFLDISPRGKVPLLQVDDTVLFESVAINEYLDETHPPALHPADALRRAHNRAWTEVATDLTGAQFRYSMAKSQQDADHALAAVRESLQRLEQELGAGPFFNGDAFALIDAAFAPAFSRLELLRAHYASPALDGFPAVQAYAAALLARPSVARSLPQDFDDIYHQRMRSEGTWLQAQATG
;
A
#
# COMPACT_ATOMS: atom_id res chain seq x y z
N MET A 1 1.67 -11.36 -24.28
CA MET A 1 2.44 -10.77 -23.18
C MET A 1 1.95 -11.40 -21.90
N SER A 2 2.78 -12.16 -21.21
CA SER A 2 2.46 -12.76 -19.93
C SER A 2 2.97 -11.87 -18.81
N LEU A 3 2.14 -11.65 -17.77
CA LEU A 3 2.50 -10.90 -16.58
C LEU A 3 2.55 -11.86 -15.38
N ARG A 4 3.69 -11.92 -14.69
CA ARG A 4 3.85 -12.68 -13.45
C ARG A 4 4.34 -11.77 -12.35
N LEU A 5 3.53 -11.58 -11.29
CA LEU A 5 3.84 -10.74 -10.15
C LEU A 5 4.43 -11.60 -9.01
N ILE A 6 5.69 -11.36 -8.67
CA ILE A 6 6.33 -12.00 -7.52
C ILE A 6 6.03 -11.16 -6.27
N SER A 7 5.48 -11.81 -5.27
CA SER A 7 4.73 -11.21 -4.19
C SER A 7 5.12 -11.74 -2.79
N PHE A 8 4.73 -10.97 -1.79
CA PHE A 8 4.64 -11.41 -0.39
C PHE A 8 3.31 -10.91 0.17
N LYS A 9 2.52 -11.80 0.78
CA LYS A 9 1.12 -11.54 1.18
C LYS A 9 0.90 -10.25 1.99
N LEU A 10 1.84 -9.87 2.84
CA LEU A 10 1.73 -8.68 3.68
C LEU A 10 2.39 -7.43 3.10
N CYS A 11 2.96 -7.49 1.88
CA CYS A 11 3.70 -6.36 1.33
C CYS A 11 2.77 -5.25 0.80
N PRO A 12 2.83 -4.03 1.36
CA PRO A 12 2.00 -2.92 0.89
C PRO A 12 2.39 -2.45 -0.52
N PHE A 13 3.66 -2.58 -0.87
CA PHE A 13 4.15 -2.18 -2.18
C PHE A 13 3.71 -3.15 -3.29
N VAL A 14 3.57 -4.45 -2.98
CA VAL A 14 2.93 -5.42 -3.87
C VAL A 14 1.45 -5.07 -4.06
N GLN A 15 0.75 -4.74 -2.97
CA GLN A 15 -0.67 -4.38 -3.02
C GLN A 15 -0.93 -3.22 -3.98
N ARG A 16 -0.04 -2.21 -4.07
CA ARG A 16 -0.15 -1.11 -5.06
C ARG A 16 -0.24 -1.65 -6.49
N SER A 17 0.63 -2.61 -6.83
CA SER A 17 0.66 -3.18 -8.18
C SER A 17 -0.52 -4.10 -8.45
N VAL A 18 -1.00 -4.84 -7.43
CA VAL A 18 -2.22 -5.65 -7.56
C VAL A 18 -3.44 -4.75 -7.81
N ILE A 19 -3.58 -3.64 -7.05
CA ILE A 19 -4.66 -2.67 -7.27
C ILE A 19 -4.65 -2.18 -8.71
N LEU A 20 -3.47 -1.86 -9.24
CA LEU A 20 -3.36 -1.34 -10.59
C LEU A 20 -3.71 -2.41 -11.64
N LEU A 21 -3.23 -3.65 -11.48
CA LEU A 21 -3.58 -4.77 -12.36
C LEU A 21 -5.09 -4.99 -12.39
N GLU A 22 -5.75 -4.94 -11.22
CA GLU A 22 -7.21 -5.03 -11.10
C GLU A 22 -7.94 -3.86 -11.79
N GLU A 23 -7.44 -2.62 -11.64
CA GLU A 23 -8.02 -1.43 -12.31
C GLU A 23 -7.89 -1.50 -13.83
N LYS A 24 -6.81 -2.10 -14.31
CA LYS A 24 -6.54 -2.29 -15.73
C LYS A 24 -7.26 -3.51 -16.32
N GLY A 25 -7.84 -4.37 -15.48
CA GLY A 25 -8.38 -5.65 -15.94
C GLY A 25 -7.35 -6.52 -16.64
N ALA A 26 -6.09 -6.41 -16.22
CA ALA A 26 -5.00 -7.17 -16.81
C ALA A 26 -4.98 -8.61 -16.26
N ASP A 27 -4.79 -9.59 -17.14
CA ASP A 27 -4.53 -10.96 -16.73
C ASP A 27 -3.10 -11.11 -16.23
N TYR A 28 -2.93 -11.68 -15.04
CA TYR A 28 -1.62 -11.90 -14.43
C TYR A 28 -1.61 -13.13 -13.53
N ASP A 29 -0.45 -13.76 -13.42
CA ASP A 29 -0.17 -14.76 -12.41
C ASP A 29 0.49 -14.12 -11.19
N ILE A 30 0.17 -14.61 -9.99
CA ILE A 30 0.82 -14.16 -8.76
C ILE A 30 1.58 -15.31 -8.10
N GLU A 31 2.86 -15.10 -7.77
CA GLU A 31 3.69 -16.06 -7.05
C GLU A 31 4.18 -15.47 -5.73
N TYR A 32 3.85 -16.16 -4.63
CA TYR A 32 4.25 -15.75 -3.29
C TYR A 32 5.59 -16.35 -2.89
N VAL A 33 6.49 -15.52 -2.37
CA VAL A 33 7.78 -15.92 -1.82
C VAL A 33 7.84 -15.74 -0.31
N ASP A 34 8.51 -16.65 0.37
CA ASP A 34 8.88 -16.47 1.77
C ASP A 34 10.13 -15.59 1.87
N LEU A 35 9.96 -14.34 2.32
CA LEU A 35 11.07 -13.39 2.46
C LEU A 35 12.02 -13.71 3.62
N ARG A 36 11.64 -14.64 4.53
CA ARG A 36 12.54 -15.15 5.58
C ARG A 36 13.44 -16.27 5.07
N ASN A 37 12.97 -17.01 4.06
CA ASN A 37 13.71 -18.07 3.40
C ASN A 37 13.61 -17.92 1.88
N LYS A 38 14.32 -16.94 1.36
CA LYS A 38 14.23 -16.55 -0.07
C LYS A 38 14.81 -17.66 -0.95
N PRO A 39 14.04 -18.20 -1.90
CA PRO A 39 14.53 -19.21 -2.82
C PRO A 39 15.57 -18.63 -3.77
N GLN A 40 16.52 -19.47 -4.23
CA GLN A 40 17.63 -19.02 -5.08
C GLN A 40 17.14 -18.40 -6.38
N TRP A 41 16.12 -18.99 -7.04
CA TRP A 41 15.57 -18.44 -8.27
C TRP A 41 15.07 -16.99 -8.10
N PHE A 42 14.50 -16.65 -6.92
CA PHE A 42 14.07 -15.27 -6.64
C PHE A 42 15.26 -14.33 -6.47
N LEU A 43 16.33 -14.79 -5.81
CA LEU A 43 17.54 -13.98 -5.64
C LEU A 43 18.27 -13.76 -6.98
N ASP A 44 18.19 -14.72 -7.89
CA ASP A 44 18.81 -14.62 -9.22
C ASP A 44 18.14 -13.54 -10.09
N ILE A 45 16.85 -13.30 -9.91
CA ILE A 45 16.09 -12.31 -10.71
C ILE A 45 15.80 -10.99 -9.97
N SER A 46 16.00 -10.94 -8.64
CA SER A 46 15.71 -9.75 -7.84
C SER A 46 16.99 -8.96 -7.53
N PRO A 47 17.24 -7.82 -8.18
CA PRO A 47 18.46 -7.04 -7.96
C PRO A 47 18.65 -6.57 -6.51
N ARG A 48 17.56 -6.47 -5.75
CA ARG A 48 17.56 -6.00 -4.36
C ARG A 48 17.07 -7.05 -3.36
N GLY A 49 16.76 -8.27 -3.81
CA GLY A 49 16.15 -9.30 -2.95
C GLY A 49 14.83 -8.85 -2.32
N LYS A 50 14.05 -8.01 -3.01
CA LYS A 50 12.79 -7.41 -2.53
C LYS A 50 11.66 -7.68 -3.51
N VAL A 51 10.42 -7.59 -3.00
CA VAL A 51 9.17 -7.59 -3.77
C VAL A 51 8.53 -6.20 -3.74
N PRO A 52 7.68 -5.84 -4.73
CA PRO A 52 7.28 -6.61 -5.89
C PRO A 52 8.37 -6.74 -6.95
N LEU A 53 8.28 -7.82 -7.74
CA LEU A 53 8.87 -7.90 -9.07
C LEU A 53 7.73 -8.19 -10.06
N LEU A 54 7.75 -7.55 -11.22
CA LEU A 54 6.87 -7.88 -12.33
C LEU A 54 7.71 -8.48 -13.45
N GLN A 55 7.52 -9.74 -13.74
CA GLN A 55 8.07 -10.37 -14.92
C GLN A 55 7.11 -10.15 -16.09
N VAL A 56 7.63 -9.56 -17.16
CA VAL A 56 6.94 -9.32 -18.42
C VAL A 56 7.69 -10.10 -19.48
N ASP A 57 7.13 -11.21 -19.90
CA ASP A 57 7.83 -12.21 -20.73
C ASP A 57 9.22 -12.56 -20.12
N ASP A 58 10.32 -12.20 -20.75
CA ASP A 58 11.69 -12.47 -20.26
C ASP A 58 12.31 -11.30 -19.46
N THR A 59 11.59 -10.19 -19.29
CA THR A 59 12.10 -9.00 -18.61
C THR A 59 11.54 -8.89 -17.20
N VAL A 60 12.37 -8.58 -16.21
CA VAL A 60 11.97 -8.36 -14.82
C VAL A 60 12.04 -6.88 -14.47
N LEU A 61 10.90 -6.32 -14.07
CA LEU A 61 10.78 -4.97 -13.52
C LEU A 61 10.77 -5.06 -11.99
N PHE A 62 11.35 -4.07 -11.34
CA PHE A 62 11.37 -3.93 -9.89
C PHE A 62 11.07 -2.48 -9.49
N GLU A 63 10.79 -2.24 -8.19
CA GLU A 63 10.22 -1.02 -7.62
C GLU A 63 8.75 -0.81 -8.02
N SER A 64 7.87 -0.77 -7.02
CA SER A 64 6.42 -0.68 -7.25
C SER A 64 6.01 0.55 -8.06
N VAL A 65 6.72 1.66 -7.92
CA VAL A 65 6.44 2.88 -8.70
C VAL A 65 6.73 2.65 -10.18
N ALA A 66 7.90 2.10 -10.51
CA ALA A 66 8.27 1.80 -11.90
C ALA A 66 7.35 0.75 -12.53
N ILE A 67 6.99 -0.30 -11.76
CA ILE A 67 6.01 -1.32 -12.19
C ILE A 67 4.68 -0.66 -12.53
N ASN A 68 4.20 0.21 -11.66
CA ASN A 68 2.90 0.85 -11.83
C ASN A 68 2.88 1.86 -12.99
N GLU A 69 3.95 2.60 -13.21
CA GLU A 69 4.11 3.46 -14.38
C GLU A 69 4.06 2.62 -15.68
N TYR A 70 4.80 1.51 -15.73
CA TYR A 70 4.79 0.60 -16.87
C TYR A 70 3.38 0.05 -17.16
N LEU A 71 2.68 -0.41 -16.12
CA LEU A 71 1.31 -0.92 -16.26
C LEU A 71 0.35 0.17 -16.72
N ASP A 72 0.50 1.40 -16.23
CA ASP A 72 -0.36 2.51 -16.65
C ASP A 72 -0.14 2.91 -18.11
N GLU A 73 1.11 2.90 -18.56
CA GLU A 73 1.48 3.24 -19.95
C GLU A 73 1.07 2.15 -20.95
N THR A 74 1.07 0.89 -20.54
CA THR A 74 0.83 -0.25 -21.45
C THR A 74 -0.59 -0.78 -21.44
N HIS A 75 -1.42 -0.44 -20.44
CA HIS A 75 -2.79 -0.92 -20.28
C HIS A 75 -3.76 0.26 -20.17
N PRO A 76 -4.43 0.67 -21.25
CA PRO A 76 -5.40 1.76 -21.21
C PRO A 76 -6.66 1.38 -20.40
N PRO A 77 -7.41 2.38 -19.87
CA PRO A 77 -7.13 3.82 -19.93
C PRO A 77 -6.03 4.24 -18.95
N ALA A 78 -5.33 5.35 -19.25
CA ALA A 78 -4.35 5.92 -18.33
C ALA A 78 -5.03 6.41 -17.03
N LEU A 79 -4.43 6.09 -15.89
CA LEU A 79 -4.84 6.56 -14.56
C LEU A 79 -4.03 7.77 -14.11
N HIS A 80 -2.92 8.07 -14.78
CA HIS A 80 -2.24 9.34 -14.61
C HIS A 80 -3.01 10.48 -15.29
N PRO A 81 -3.02 11.68 -14.69
CA PRO A 81 -3.51 12.88 -15.37
C PRO A 81 -2.77 13.14 -16.68
N ALA A 82 -3.49 13.57 -17.72
CA ALA A 82 -2.87 13.97 -18.99
C ALA A 82 -1.98 15.22 -18.83
N ASP A 83 -2.37 16.14 -17.93
CA ASP A 83 -1.58 17.34 -17.62
C ASP A 83 -0.26 16.96 -16.94
N ALA A 84 0.85 17.45 -17.49
CA ALA A 84 2.19 17.10 -17.03
C ALA A 84 2.51 17.62 -15.61
N LEU A 85 1.97 18.80 -15.24
CA LEU A 85 2.20 19.37 -13.91
C LEU A 85 1.43 18.59 -12.85
N ARG A 86 0.15 18.26 -13.12
CA ARG A 86 -0.65 17.40 -12.22
C ARG A 86 -0.04 16.01 -12.09
N ARG A 87 0.47 15.43 -13.16
CA ARG A 87 1.17 14.14 -13.12
C ARG A 87 2.43 14.21 -12.26
N ALA A 88 3.25 15.26 -12.41
CA ALA A 88 4.43 15.46 -11.58
C ALA A 88 4.06 15.65 -10.10
N HIS A 89 3.00 16.39 -9.83
CA HIS A 89 2.45 16.57 -8.48
C HIS A 89 2.00 15.23 -7.87
N ASN A 90 1.26 14.40 -8.61
CA ASN A 90 0.86 13.06 -8.15
C ASN A 90 2.07 12.15 -7.85
N ARG A 91 3.14 12.24 -8.67
CA ARG A 91 4.39 11.50 -8.42
C ARG A 91 5.06 11.94 -7.12
N ALA A 92 5.08 13.25 -6.84
CA ALA A 92 5.61 13.75 -5.57
C ALA A 92 4.79 13.23 -4.36
N TRP A 93 3.46 13.21 -4.48
CA TRP A 93 2.59 12.66 -3.44
C TRP A 93 2.68 11.12 -3.31
N THR A 94 3.13 10.42 -4.34
CA THR A 94 3.46 8.98 -4.24
C THR A 94 4.60 8.72 -3.24
N GLU A 95 5.58 9.63 -3.15
CA GLU A 95 6.63 9.55 -2.12
C GLU A 95 6.06 9.77 -0.71
N VAL A 96 5.12 10.72 -0.55
CA VAL A 96 4.41 10.92 0.72
C VAL A 96 3.61 9.66 1.11
N ALA A 97 2.96 9.00 0.16
CA ALA A 97 2.28 7.72 0.40
C ALA A 97 3.27 6.61 0.79
N THR A 98 4.50 6.66 0.27
CA THR A 98 5.58 5.73 0.63
C THR A 98 6.06 5.97 2.06
N ASP A 99 6.25 7.22 2.45
CA ASP A 99 6.61 7.61 3.81
C ASP A 99 5.52 7.22 4.82
N LEU A 100 4.24 7.48 4.51
CA LEU A 100 3.10 7.05 5.32
C LEU A 100 3.08 5.54 5.50
N THR A 101 3.30 4.78 4.43
CA THR A 101 3.36 3.31 4.48
C THR A 101 4.49 2.83 5.42
N GLY A 102 5.66 3.47 5.35
CA GLY A 102 6.78 3.19 6.24
C GLY A 102 6.50 3.57 7.70
N ALA A 103 5.88 4.71 7.94
CA ALA A 103 5.48 5.15 9.28
C ALA A 103 4.42 4.22 9.88
N GLN A 104 3.39 3.84 9.08
CA GLN A 104 2.36 2.89 9.49
C GLN A 104 2.98 1.52 9.88
N PHE A 105 3.94 1.03 9.10
CA PHE A 105 4.63 -0.22 9.41
C PHE A 105 5.40 -0.12 10.74
N ARG A 106 6.17 0.94 10.96
CA ARG A 106 6.86 1.16 12.25
C ARG A 106 5.89 1.22 13.42
N TYR A 107 4.75 1.89 13.25
CA TYR A 107 3.71 1.99 14.27
C TYR A 107 3.14 0.60 14.61
N SER A 108 2.77 -0.19 13.61
CA SER A 108 2.20 -1.53 13.85
C SER A 108 3.21 -2.52 14.46
N MET A 109 4.52 -2.34 14.15
CA MET A 109 5.60 -3.23 14.62
C MET A 109 6.34 -2.72 15.85
N ALA A 110 5.92 -1.61 16.45
CA ALA A 110 6.52 -1.04 17.66
C ALA A 110 6.52 -2.05 18.82
N LYS A 111 7.61 -2.09 19.58
CA LYS A 111 7.78 -3.01 20.72
C LYS A 111 7.53 -2.36 22.08
N SER A 112 7.51 -1.03 22.10
CA SER A 112 7.28 -0.24 23.32
C SER A 112 6.25 0.85 23.03
N GLN A 113 5.66 1.40 24.11
CA GLN A 113 4.81 2.57 24.02
C GLN A 113 5.54 3.75 23.37
N GLN A 114 6.77 4.00 23.79
CA GLN A 114 7.57 5.11 23.28
C GLN A 114 7.78 4.99 21.77
N ASP A 115 8.11 3.80 21.24
CA ASP A 115 8.28 3.58 19.81
C ASP A 115 6.95 3.73 19.07
N ALA A 116 5.86 3.24 19.65
CA ALA A 116 4.51 3.37 19.09
C ALA A 116 4.08 4.85 19.01
N ASP A 117 4.27 5.62 20.08
CA ASP A 117 3.94 7.04 20.14
C ASP A 117 4.77 7.86 19.12
N HIS A 118 6.06 7.55 19.01
CA HIS A 118 6.94 8.20 18.02
C HIS A 118 6.50 7.87 16.58
N ALA A 119 6.22 6.61 16.29
CA ALA A 119 5.78 6.19 14.95
C ALA A 119 4.37 6.72 14.62
N LEU A 120 3.45 6.74 15.61
CA LEU A 120 2.12 7.34 15.48
C LEU A 120 2.20 8.83 15.14
N ALA A 121 3.10 9.57 15.78
CA ALA A 121 3.31 10.98 15.46
C ALA A 121 3.72 11.17 13.99
N ALA A 122 4.62 10.34 13.46
CA ALA A 122 5.00 10.40 12.05
C ALA A 122 3.85 10.03 11.09
N VAL A 123 3.00 9.05 11.46
CA VAL A 123 1.76 8.74 10.72
C VAL A 123 0.87 9.97 10.67
N ARG A 124 0.59 10.57 11.82
CA ARG A 124 -0.31 11.72 11.93
C ARG A 124 0.23 12.97 11.21
N GLU A 125 1.53 13.18 11.20
CA GLU A 125 2.16 14.25 10.41
C GLU A 125 1.91 14.06 8.90
N SER A 126 2.06 12.85 8.38
CA SER A 126 1.76 12.54 6.98
C SER A 126 0.27 12.72 6.68
N LEU A 127 -0.61 12.28 7.58
CA LEU A 127 -2.06 12.46 7.43
C LEU A 127 -2.49 13.93 7.50
N GLN A 128 -1.83 14.75 8.34
CA GLN A 128 -2.10 16.19 8.43
C GLN A 128 -1.79 16.90 7.11
N ARG A 129 -0.72 16.53 6.43
CA ARG A 129 -0.38 17.06 5.10
C ARG A 129 -1.42 16.63 4.07
N LEU A 130 -1.82 15.35 4.11
CA LEU A 130 -2.83 14.83 3.21
C LEU A 130 -4.21 15.47 3.43
N GLU A 131 -4.61 15.71 4.69
CA GLU A 131 -5.86 16.41 5.05
C GLU A 131 -5.95 17.80 4.41
N GLN A 132 -4.81 18.51 4.33
CA GLN A 132 -4.72 19.84 3.74
C GLN A 132 -4.71 19.82 2.20
N GLU A 133 -4.26 18.73 1.63
CA GLU A 133 -4.14 18.55 0.17
C GLU A 133 -5.43 18.08 -0.49
N LEU A 134 -6.19 17.20 0.20
CA LEU A 134 -7.41 16.62 -0.33
C LEU A 134 -8.45 17.70 -0.64
N GLY A 135 -8.91 17.72 -1.90
CA GLY A 135 -9.99 18.58 -2.36
C GLY A 135 -11.37 17.96 -2.19
N ALA A 136 -12.34 18.52 -2.90
CA ALA A 136 -13.66 17.91 -3.03
C ALA A 136 -13.61 16.67 -3.92
N GLY A 137 -14.33 15.62 -3.52
CA GLY A 137 -14.42 14.37 -4.27
C GLY A 137 -13.91 13.17 -3.46
N PRO A 138 -14.24 11.94 -3.91
CA PRO A 138 -13.89 10.73 -3.17
C PRO A 138 -12.43 10.31 -3.35
N PHE A 139 -11.71 10.83 -4.36
CA PHE A 139 -10.33 10.45 -4.68
C PHE A 139 -9.40 11.65 -4.69
N PHE A 140 -8.10 11.40 -4.72
CA PHE A 140 -7.07 12.44 -4.63
C PHE A 140 -7.21 13.53 -5.69
N ASN A 141 -7.58 13.18 -6.92
CA ASN A 141 -7.78 14.13 -8.02
C ASN A 141 -9.26 14.54 -8.24
N GLY A 142 -10.18 14.22 -7.33
CA GLY A 142 -11.60 14.49 -7.44
C GLY A 142 -12.42 13.22 -7.64
N ASP A 143 -13.26 13.15 -8.70
CA ASP A 143 -14.24 12.08 -8.86
C ASP A 143 -13.68 10.76 -9.43
N ALA A 144 -12.54 10.83 -10.13
CA ALA A 144 -11.96 9.68 -10.79
C ALA A 144 -10.77 9.10 -10.01
N PHE A 145 -10.75 7.78 -9.86
CA PHE A 145 -9.62 7.05 -9.31
C PHE A 145 -8.38 7.23 -10.20
N ALA A 146 -7.24 7.49 -9.58
CA ALA A 146 -5.97 7.74 -10.24
C ALA A 146 -4.86 6.84 -9.69
N LEU A 147 -3.73 6.81 -10.36
CA LEU A 147 -2.57 6.02 -9.94
C LEU A 147 -2.09 6.35 -8.50
N ILE A 148 -2.18 7.61 -8.10
CA ILE A 148 -1.85 8.07 -6.75
C ILE A 148 -2.74 7.43 -5.67
N ASP A 149 -3.99 7.14 -5.99
CA ASP A 149 -4.94 6.49 -5.07
C ASP A 149 -4.50 5.05 -4.76
N ALA A 150 -3.98 4.33 -5.78
CA ALA A 150 -3.38 3.01 -5.57
C ALA A 150 -2.13 3.06 -4.68
N ALA A 151 -1.42 4.20 -4.64
CA ALA A 151 -0.26 4.36 -3.77
C ALA A 151 -0.64 4.53 -2.29
N PHE A 152 -1.75 5.22 -1.99
CA PHE A 152 -2.23 5.44 -0.62
C PHE A 152 -3.03 4.25 -0.05
N ALA A 153 -3.82 3.56 -0.87
CA ALA A 153 -4.75 2.52 -0.42
C ALA A 153 -4.13 1.46 0.51
N PRO A 154 -2.89 0.95 0.30
CA PRO A 154 -2.29 -0.03 1.19
C PRO A 154 -2.05 0.47 2.62
N ALA A 155 -1.70 1.74 2.79
CA ALA A 155 -1.54 2.31 4.13
C ALA A 155 -2.90 2.39 4.85
N PHE A 156 -3.96 2.81 4.15
CA PHE A 156 -5.30 2.88 4.73
C PHE A 156 -5.89 1.51 5.04
N SER A 157 -5.67 0.48 4.22
CA SER A 157 -6.07 -0.89 4.55
C SER A 157 -5.54 -1.34 5.91
N ARG A 158 -4.30 -0.97 6.23
CA ARG A 158 -3.66 -1.32 7.49
C ARG A 158 -4.05 -0.42 8.65
N LEU A 159 -4.20 0.89 8.41
CA LEU A 159 -4.65 1.83 9.43
C LEU A 159 -6.09 1.52 9.89
N GLU A 160 -6.97 1.14 8.96
CA GLU A 160 -8.33 0.71 9.29
C GLU A 160 -8.36 -0.62 10.06
N LEU A 161 -7.51 -1.59 9.68
CA LEU A 161 -7.34 -2.81 10.46
C LEU A 161 -6.87 -2.49 11.89
N LEU A 162 -5.90 -1.59 12.05
CA LEU A 162 -5.42 -1.16 13.37
C LEU A 162 -6.51 -0.42 14.16
N ARG A 163 -7.31 0.39 13.50
CA ARG A 163 -8.45 1.07 14.13
C ARG A 163 -9.49 0.07 14.62
N ALA A 164 -9.87 -0.87 13.78
CA ALA A 164 -10.93 -1.85 14.06
C ALA A 164 -10.56 -2.83 15.19
N HIS A 165 -9.30 -3.27 15.25
CA HIS A 165 -8.89 -4.37 16.13
C HIS A 165 -7.97 -3.95 17.28
N TYR A 166 -7.36 -2.77 17.21
CA TYR A 166 -6.38 -2.29 18.19
C TYR A 166 -6.71 -0.88 18.73
N ALA A 167 -7.91 -0.38 18.48
CA ALA A 167 -8.36 0.94 18.90
C ALA A 167 -7.37 2.08 18.55
N SER A 168 -6.70 1.96 17.40
CA SER A 168 -5.70 2.94 16.96
C SER A 168 -6.33 4.31 16.69
N PRO A 169 -5.81 5.41 17.28
CA PRO A 169 -6.32 6.78 17.06
C PRO A 169 -5.68 7.44 15.83
N ALA A 170 -5.01 6.69 14.96
CA ALA A 170 -4.19 7.25 13.88
C ALA A 170 -4.99 8.17 12.95
N LEU A 171 -6.24 7.80 12.65
CA LEU A 171 -7.13 8.53 11.74
C LEU A 171 -8.01 9.59 12.43
N ASP A 172 -7.98 9.69 13.76
CA ASP A 172 -8.84 10.60 14.49
C ASP A 172 -8.50 12.07 14.23
N GLY A 173 -9.54 12.88 13.97
CA GLY A 173 -9.38 14.30 13.71
C GLY A 173 -9.01 14.68 12.28
N PHE A 174 -9.06 13.74 11.34
CA PHE A 174 -8.80 13.95 9.90
C PHE A 174 -10.01 13.58 9.05
N PRO A 175 -11.08 14.40 9.02
CA PRO A 175 -12.34 14.05 8.36
C PRO A 175 -12.22 13.86 6.83
N ALA A 176 -11.42 14.66 6.11
CA ALA A 176 -11.22 14.48 4.68
C ALA A 176 -10.43 13.20 4.39
N VAL A 177 -9.40 12.91 5.18
CA VAL A 177 -8.64 11.65 5.10
C VAL A 177 -9.53 10.44 5.38
N GLN A 178 -10.40 10.51 6.39
CA GLN A 178 -11.33 9.41 6.70
C GLN A 178 -12.30 9.16 5.55
N ALA A 179 -12.84 10.20 4.94
CA ALA A 179 -13.72 10.08 3.77
C ALA A 179 -12.98 9.48 2.57
N TYR A 180 -11.75 9.95 2.32
CA TYR A 180 -10.87 9.42 1.28
C TYR A 180 -10.53 7.94 1.51
N ALA A 181 -10.12 7.58 2.73
CA ALA A 181 -9.83 6.19 3.09
C ALA A 181 -11.05 5.29 2.88
N ALA A 182 -12.24 5.73 3.30
CA ALA A 182 -13.47 4.98 3.10
C ALA A 182 -13.78 4.76 1.61
N ALA A 183 -13.61 5.78 0.77
CA ALA A 183 -13.80 5.68 -0.68
C ALA A 183 -12.79 4.71 -1.32
N LEU A 184 -11.53 4.76 -0.93
CA LEU A 184 -10.50 3.83 -1.40
C LEU A 184 -10.82 2.38 -1.03
N LEU A 185 -11.15 2.13 0.24
CA LEU A 185 -11.40 0.78 0.75
C LEU A 185 -12.70 0.17 0.20
N ALA A 186 -13.68 0.99 -0.15
CA ALA A 186 -14.90 0.55 -0.83
C ALA A 186 -14.68 0.17 -2.30
N ARG A 187 -13.53 0.52 -2.89
CA ARG A 187 -13.26 0.24 -4.30
C ARG A 187 -12.97 -1.24 -4.52
N PRO A 188 -13.65 -1.89 -5.49
CA PRO A 188 -13.50 -3.34 -5.71
C PRO A 188 -12.05 -3.79 -5.97
N SER A 189 -11.24 -3.00 -6.69
CA SER A 189 -9.84 -3.29 -6.95
C SER A 189 -9.00 -3.29 -5.67
N VAL A 190 -9.27 -2.38 -4.74
CA VAL A 190 -8.60 -2.32 -3.43
C VAL A 190 -9.04 -3.50 -2.55
N ALA A 191 -10.33 -3.79 -2.50
CA ALA A 191 -10.85 -4.92 -1.70
C ALA A 191 -10.27 -6.27 -2.20
N ARG A 192 -10.20 -6.49 -3.52
CA ARG A 192 -9.66 -7.73 -4.11
C ARG A 192 -8.14 -7.80 -4.08
N SER A 193 -7.44 -6.71 -3.85
CA SER A 193 -5.97 -6.68 -3.82
C SER A 193 -5.35 -7.37 -2.61
N LEU A 194 -6.14 -7.59 -1.57
CA LEU A 194 -5.69 -8.28 -0.36
C LEU A 194 -5.95 -9.79 -0.48
N PRO A 195 -5.02 -10.65 -0.02
CA PRO A 195 -5.30 -12.08 0.14
C PRO A 195 -6.48 -12.31 1.08
N GLN A 196 -7.25 -13.39 0.87
CA GLN A 196 -8.41 -13.71 1.72
C GLN A 196 -8.06 -13.87 3.20
N ASP A 197 -6.84 -14.34 3.48
CA ASP A 197 -6.30 -14.57 4.83
C ASP A 197 -5.47 -13.38 5.35
N PHE A 198 -5.60 -12.19 4.75
CA PHE A 198 -4.76 -11.04 5.07
C PHE A 198 -4.83 -10.64 6.55
N ASP A 199 -6.02 -10.48 7.09
CA ASP A 199 -6.21 -10.07 8.49
C ASP A 199 -5.61 -11.09 9.45
N ASP A 200 -5.86 -12.37 9.22
CA ASP A 200 -5.33 -13.46 10.06
C ASP A 200 -3.81 -13.47 10.08
N ILE A 201 -3.16 -13.40 8.92
CA ILE A 201 -1.69 -13.40 8.83
C ILE A 201 -1.09 -12.09 9.36
N TYR A 202 -1.79 -10.96 9.23
CA TYR A 202 -1.36 -9.69 9.81
C TYR A 202 -1.40 -9.75 11.35
N HIS A 203 -2.51 -10.20 11.93
CA HIS A 203 -2.65 -10.42 13.37
C HIS A 203 -1.63 -11.46 13.89
N GLN A 204 -1.45 -12.57 13.17
CA GLN A 204 -0.45 -13.58 13.53
C GLN A 204 0.96 -12.99 13.56
N ARG A 205 1.30 -12.15 12.58
CA ARG A 205 2.59 -11.46 12.56
C ARG A 205 2.75 -10.54 13.75
N MET A 206 1.76 -9.70 14.06
CA MET A 206 1.81 -8.80 15.22
C MET A 206 1.99 -9.57 16.52
N ARG A 207 1.30 -10.70 16.70
CA ARG A 207 1.47 -11.61 17.86
C ARG A 207 2.86 -12.21 17.91
N SER A 208 3.33 -12.80 16.81
CA SER A 208 4.64 -13.48 16.78
C SER A 208 5.80 -12.51 16.98
N GLU A 209 5.62 -11.26 16.57
CA GLU A 209 6.58 -10.19 16.80
C GLU A 209 6.48 -9.60 18.21
N GLY A 210 5.40 -9.88 18.98
CA GLY A 210 5.19 -9.32 20.32
C GLY A 210 5.08 -7.80 20.29
N THR A 211 4.22 -7.26 19.41
CA THR A 211 4.07 -5.80 19.25
C THR A 211 3.33 -5.18 20.43
N TRP A 212 3.64 -3.90 20.70
CA TRP A 212 3.00 -3.15 21.79
C TRP A 212 1.48 -3.07 21.62
N LEU A 213 0.98 -2.75 20.40
CA LEU A 213 -0.46 -2.70 20.12
C LEU A 213 -1.16 -4.03 20.41
N GLN A 214 -0.54 -5.16 20.05
CA GLN A 214 -1.09 -6.49 20.35
C GLN A 214 -1.18 -6.75 21.87
N ALA A 215 -0.18 -6.32 22.62
CA ALA A 215 -0.18 -6.46 24.07
C ALA A 215 -1.31 -5.65 24.74
N GLN A 216 -1.65 -4.46 24.20
CA GLN A 216 -2.76 -3.65 24.71
C GLN A 216 -4.14 -4.25 24.41
N ALA A 217 -4.31 -4.93 23.27
CA ALA A 217 -5.59 -5.49 22.86
C ALA A 217 -5.96 -6.77 23.62
N THR A 218 -5.02 -7.39 24.33
CA THR A 218 -5.22 -8.65 25.08
C THR A 218 -5.27 -8.47 26.61
N GLY A 219 -5.10 -7.24 27.11
CA GLY A 219 -5.23 -6.85 28.52
C GLY A 219 -6.58 -6.23 28.80
#